data_aee118c8c3870300471f1c22ac8c507e
#
_entry.id   aee118c8c3870300471f1c22ac8c507e
#
_cell.length_a   1.000
_cell.length_b   1.000
_cell.length_c   1.000
_cell.angle_alpha   90.00
_cell.angle_beta   90.00
_cell.angle_gamma   90.00
#
_symmetry.space_group_name_H-M   'P 1'
#
loop_
_entity.id
_entity.type
_entity.pdbx_description
1 polymer ?
#
loop_
_entity_poly.entity_id
_entity_poly.type
_entity_poly.pdbx_seq_one_letter_code
_entity_poly.pdbx_strand_id
1 'polypeptide(L)'
;MSEVLSERSKQVRRDAIDLSLANGGYHYGGSFSCADILVNLFDRIMGPDDRFILSKGHGCWVYYVLLRELGFNPLLEGHPHYDPNNGVFCTAGSMGHGFPTAIGQALARKLKKEPGTVYVLIGDGEAQ
;
A
#
# COMPACT_ATOMS: atom_id res chain seq x y z
N MET A 1 -7.67 -19.95 -1.26
CA MET A 1 -8.21 -18.65 -0.74
C MET A 1 -9.68 -18.84 -0.44
N SER A 2 -10.18 -18.31 0.66
CA SER A 2 -11.59 -18.44 0.97
C SER A 2 -12.44 -17.62 -0.01
N GLU A 3 -13.68 -18.05 -0.28
CA GLU A 3 -14.62 -17.34 -1.14
C GLU A 3 -14.85 -15.89 -0.67
N VAL A 4 -14.93 -15.68 0.64
CA VAL A 4 -15.08 -14.36 1.27
C VAL A 4 -13.91 -13.42 0.92
N LEU A 5 -12.67 -13.91 0.96
CA LEU A 5 -11.50 -13.10 0.58
C LEU A 5 -11.52 -12.78 -0.91
N SER A 6 -11.95 -13.71 -1.76
CA SER A 6 -12.07 -13.50 -3.20
C SER A 6 -13.09 -12.39 -3.53
N GLU A 7 -14.27 -12.40 -2.92
CA GLU A 7 -15.28 -11.36 -3.12
C GLU A 7 -14.81 -10.00 -2.58
N ARG A 8 -14.17 -9.96 -1.43
CA ARG A 8 -13.58 -8.75 -0.85
C ARG A 8 -12.54 -8.13 -1.79
N SER A 9 -11.64 -8.94 -2.34
CA SER A 9 -10.64 -8.48 -3.30
C SER A 9 -11.24 -7.96 -4.61
N LYS A 10 -12.33 -8.58 -5.08
CA LYS A 10 -13.07 -8.08 -6.25
C LYS A 10 -13.71 -6.72 -5.97
N GLN A 11 -14.29 -6.54 -4.79
CA GLN A 11 -14.88 -5.25 -4.39
C GLN A 11 -13.82 -4.16 -4.37
N VAL A 12 -12.69 -4.38 -3.71
CA VAL A 12 -11.58 -3.42 -3.66
C VAL A 12 -11.05 -3.06 -5.06
N ARG A 13 -11.01 -4.03 -6.00
CA ARG A 13 -10.65 -3.73 -7.40
C ARG A 13 -11.66 -2.82 -8.09
N ARG A 14 -12.97 -3.03 -7.87
CA ARG A 14 -14.01 -2.15 -8.42
C ARG A 14 -13.87 -0.73 -7.86
N ASP A 15 -13.74 -0.62 -6.55
CA ASP A 15 -13.58 0.67 -5.87
C ASP A 15 -12.29 1.39 -6.32
N ALA A 16 -11.22 0.64 -6.60
CA ALA A 16 -9.98 1.20 -7.15
C ALA A 16 -10.16 1.75 -8.57
N ILE A 17 -10.98 1.10 -9.41
CA ILE A 17 -11.33 1.63 -10.74
C ILE A 17 -12.10 2.94 -10.58
N ASP A 18 -13.17 2.96 -9.79
CA ASP A 18 -14.01 4.13 -9.61
C ASP A 18 -13.21 5.31 -9.05
N LEU A 19 -12.38 5.05 -8.04
CA LEU A 19 -11.52 6.06 -7.43
C LEU A 19 -10.50 6.62 -8.44
N SER A 20 -9.86 5.75 -9.23
CA SER A 20 -8.85 6.16 -10.21
C SER A 20 -9.45 6.95 -11.37
N LEU A 21 -10.61 6.54 -11.89
CA LEU A 21 -11.30 7.25 -12.96
C LEU A 21 -11.70 8.67 -12.54
N ALA A 22 -12.14 8.84 -11.29
CA ALA A 22 -12.46 10.15 -10.75
C ALA A 22 -11.24 11.07 -10.56
N ASN A 23 -10.02 10.53 -10.57
CA ASN A 23 -8.78 11.25 -10.29
C ASN A 23 -7.74 11.16 -11.43
N GLY A 24 -8.16 10.76 -12.63
CA GLY A 24 -7.28 10.68 -13.82
C GLY A 24 -6.24 9.56 -13.74
N GLY A 25 -6.54 8.49 -12.99
CA GLY A 25 -5.61 7.39 -12.75
C GLY A 25 -5.53 6.36 -13.89
N TYR A 26 -4.45 5.60 -13.86
CA TYR A 26 -4.15 4.50 -14.78
C TYR A 26 -3.26 3.45 -14.07
N HIS A 27 -2.63 2.53 -14.76
CA HIS A 27 -1.79 1.46 -14.21
C HIS A 27 -2.55 0.41 -13.37
N TYR A 28 -3.69 -0.05 -13.87
CA TYR A 28 -4.50 -1.06 -13.18
C TYR A 28 -3.79 -2.39 -12.93
N GLY A 29 -2.91 -2.82 -13.85
CA GLY A 29 -2.15 -4.05 -13.70
C GLY A 29 -1.34 -4.08 -12.40
N GLY A 30 -0.65 -2.98 -12.08
CA GLY A 30 0.13 -2.85 -10.85
C GLY A 30 -0.72 -2.88 -9.58
N SER A 31 -1.93 -2.29 -9.63
CA SER A 31 -2.88 -2.31 -8.51
C SER A 31 -3.55 -3.68 -8.37
N PHE A 32 -4.01 -4.27 -9.46
CA PHE A 32 -4.79 -5.51 -9.40
C PHE A 32 -3.96 -6.74 -9.04
N SER A 33 -2.70 -6.78 -9.46
CA SER A 33 -1.80 -7.90 -9.14
C SER A 33 -1.53 -8.03 -7.63
N CYS A 34 -1.63 -6.96 -6.87
CA CYS A 34 -1.39 -6.97 -5.43
C CYS A 34 -2.66 -6.87 -4.57
N ALA A 35 -3.85 -6.80 -5.18
CA ALA A 35 -5.09 -6.58 -4.42
C ALA A 35 -5.35 -7.67 -3.37
N ASP A 36 -5.18 -8.94 -3.71
CA ASP A 36 -5.39 -10.05 -2.76
C ASP A 36 -4.37 -10.02 -1.62
N ILE A 37 -3.13 -9.65 -1.92
CA ILE A 37 -2.06 -9.50 -0.92
C ILE A 37 -2.42 -8.37 0.04
N LEU A 38 -2.76 -7.18 -0.50
CA LEU A 38 -3.07 -6.02 0.31
C LEU A 38 -4.35 -6.20 1.14
N VAL A 39 -5.40 -6.76 0.57
CA VAL A 39 -6.63 -7.06 1.32
C VAL A 39 -6.33 -8.00 2.49
N ASN A 40 -5.58 -9.06 2.26
CA ASN A 40 -5.23 -9.99 3.35
C ASN A 40 -4.34 -9.31 4.40
N LEU A 41 -3.40 -8.49 3.98
CA LEU A 41 -2.49 -7.78 4.86
C LEU A 41 -3.23 -6.77 5.75
N PHE A 42 -4.07 -5.92 5.14
CA PHE A 42 -4.79 -4.86 5.85
C PHE A 42 -5.95 -5.37 6.70
N ASP A 43 -6.72 -6.34 6.19
CA ASP A 43 -7.91 -6.84 6.87
C ASP A 43 -7.60 -7.85 7.99
N ARG A 44 -6.43 -8.54 7.96
CA ARG A 44 -6.19 -9.70 8.82
C ARG A 44 -4.85 -9.74 9.55
N ILE A 45 -3.83 -9.08 9.03
CA ILE A 45 -2.45 -9.25 9.51
C ILE A 45 -1.96 -8.02 10.24
N MET A 46 -2.11 -6.84 9.66
CA MET A 46 -1.60 -5.60 10.23
C MET A 46 -2.37 -5.16 11.46
N GLY A 47 -1.64 -4.77 12.48
CA GLY A 47 -2.15 -4.11 13.67
C GLY A 47 -1.92 -2.59 13.65
N PRO A 48 -2.39 -1.88 14.70
CA PRO A 48 -2.35 -0.41 14.76
C PRO A 48 -0.93 0.18 14.81
N ASP A 49 0.04 -0.61 15.28
CA ASP A 49 1.43 -0.17 15.37
C ASP A 49 2.26 -0.52 14.12
N ASP A 50 1.67 -1.22 13.16
CA ASP A 50 2.36 -1.63 11.95
C ASP A 50 2.38 -0.52 10.91
N ARG A 51 3.36 -0.57 10.01
CA ARG A 51 3.47 0.34 8.87
C ARG A 51 3.53 -0.44 7.58
N PHE A 52 2.89 0.11 6.56
CA PHE A 52 2.97 -0.42 5.21
C PHE A 52 3.62 0.59 4.26
N ILE A 53 4.52 0.12 3.41
CA ILE A 53 5.17 0.88 2.35
C ILE A 53 4.92 0.20 1.01
N LEU A 54 4.32 0.94 0.09
CA LEU A 54 4.15 0.51 -1.30
C LEU A 54 5.35 1.01 -2.13
N SER A 55 6.37 0.17 -2.32
CA SER A 55 7.56 0.55 -3.09
C SER A 55 7.26 0.64 -4.59
N LYS A 56 6.44 -0.27 -5.13
CA LYS A 56 5.92 -0.16 -6.50
C LYS A 56 4.78 0.85 -6.60
N GLY A 57 5.11 2.12 -6.52
CA GLY A 57 4.16 3.24 -6.37
C GLY A 57 3.03 3.30 -7.39
N HIS A 58 3.22 2.81 -8.61
CA HIS A 58 2.18 2.72 -9.63
C HIS A 58 1.02 1.78 -9.29
N GLY A 59 1.16 0.92 -8.28
CA GLY A 59 0.11 0.05 -7.74
C GLY A 59 -0.78 0.70 -6.69
N CYS A 60 -0.87 2.03 -6.63
CA CYS A 60 -1.42 2.79 -5.51
C CYS A 60 -2.95 2.75 -5.35
N TRP A 61 -3.73 2.49 -6.37
CA TRP A 61 -5.19 2.66 -6.31
C TRP A 61 -5.86 1.71 -5.32
N VAL A 62 -5.48 0.46 -5.27
CA VAL A 62 -5.93 -0.49 -4.25
C VAL A 62 -5.50 -0.04 -2.85
N TYR A 63 -4.27 0.42 -2.69
CA TYR A 63 -3.75 0.95 -1.43
C TYR A 63 -4.57 2.15 -0.93
N TYR A 64 -4.89 3.11 -1.82
CA TYR A 64 -5.72 4.25 -1.46
C TYR A 64 -7.13 3.87 -1.02
N VAL A 65 -7.75 2.88 -1.67
CA VAL A 65 -9.06 2.35 -1.24
C VAL A 65 -8.98 1.86 0.20
N LEU A 66 -8.00 1.01 0.50
CA LEU A 66 -7.84 0.43 1.84
C LEU A 66 -7.53 1.51 2.90
N LEU A 67 -6.71 2.50 2.58
CA LEU A 67 -6.46 3.62 3.49
C LEU A 67 -7.73 4.42 3.77
N ARG A 68 -8.55 4.69 2.75
CA ARG A 68 -9.82 5.42 2.93
C ARG A 68 -10.83 4.65 3.75
N GLU A 69 -10.90 3.36 3.61
CA GLU A 69 -11.74 2.49 4.44
C GLU A 69 -11.33 2.53 5.92
N LEU A 70 -10.05 2.72 6.20
CA LEU A 70 -9.52 2.93 7.56
C LEU A 70 -9.75 4.35 8.09
N GLY A 71 -10.37 5.24 7.30
CA GLY A 71 -10.67 6.62 7.69
C GLY A 71 -9.58 7.63 7.33
N PHE A 72 -8.53 7.22 6.62
CA PHE A 72 -7.50 8.13 6.10
C PHE A 72 -7.96 8.85 4.83
N ASN A 73 -7.30 9.96 4.51
CA ASN A 73 -7.59 10.74 3.31
C ASN A 73 -6.28 11.10 2.57
N PRO A 74 -5.60 10.10 1.98
CA PRO A 74 -4.35 10.33 1.27
C PRO A 74 -4.57 11.15 0.00
N LEU A 75 -3.53 11.84 -0.45
CA LEU A 75 -3.51 12.50 -1.76
C LEU A 75 -3.64 11.46 -2.87
N LEU A 76 -4.64 11.62 -3.75
CA LEU A 76 -4.96 10.66 -4.81
C LEU A 76 -4.24 11.02 -6.11
N GLU A 77 -2.98 10.66 -6.20
CA GLU A 77 -2.15 10.79 -7.41
C GLU A 77 -1.67 9.42 -7.88
N GLY A 78 -1.08 9.37 -9.06
CA GLY A 78 -0.60 8.12 -9.68
C GLY A 78 0.51 7.40 -8.90
N HIS A 79 1.09 8.05 -7.89
CA HIS A 79 2.07 7.50 -6.96
C HIS A 79 1.84 8.08 -5.56
N PRO A 80 2.09 7.29 -4.49
CA PRO A 80 1.93 7.77 -3.12
C PRO A 80 2.95 8.85 -2.76
N HIS A 81 2.51 9.88 -2.05
CA HIS A 81 3.35 10.89 -1.43
C HIS A 81 3.40 10.69 0.08
N TYR A 82 4.57 10.91 0.68
CA TYR A 82 4.77 10.79 2.12
C TYR A 82 3.77 11.67 2.89
N ASP A 83 2.89 11.03 3.63
CA ASP A 83 1.88 11.64 4.48
C ASP A 83 1.54 10.67 5.64
N PRO A 84 2.36 10.66 6.69
CA PRO A 84 2.19 9.71 7.79
C PRO A 84 0.88 9.88 8.55
N ASN A 85 0.28 11.08 8.53
CA ASN A 85 -1.03 11.31 9.14
C ASN A 85 -2.17 10.62 8.37
N ASN A 86 -1.95 10.29 7.12
CA ASN A 86 -2.88 9.55 6.26
C ASN A 86 -2.38 8.14 5.89
N GLY A 87 -1.46 7.59 6.69
CA GLY A 87 -1.00 6.21 6.55
C GLY A 87 0.02 5.97 5.43
N VAL A 88 0.56 7.01 4.80
CA VAL A 88 1.55 6.90 3.72
C VAL A 88 2.95 7.21 4.25
N PHE A 89 3.77 6.19 4.44
CA PHE A 89 5.08 6.29 5.09
C PHE A 89 6.28 6.40 4.15
N CYS A 90 6.03 6.52 2.85
CA CYS A 90 7.09 6.70 1.84
C CYS A 90 6.51 7.32 0.58
N THR A 91 7.19 8.32 0.03
CA THR A 91 6.95 8.76 -1.35
C THR A 91 7.53 7.70 -2.29
N ALA A 92 6.70 7.17 -3.18
CA ALA A 92 7.08 6.16 -4.15
C ALA A 92 6.88 6.66 -5.59
N GLY A 93 7.47 5.95 -6.56
CA GLY A 93 7.42 6.32 -7.99
C GLY A 93 8.77 6.15 -8.66
N SER A 94 9.87 6.39 -7.94
CA SER A 94 11.20 6.03 -8.39
C SER A 94 11.51 4.58 -7.98
N MET A 95 11.76 3.74 -8.98
CA MET A 95 12.01 2.31 -8.79
C MET A 95 13.19 2.08 -7.82
N GLY A 96 13.00 1.20 -6.85
CA GLY A 96 14.00 0.84 -5.87
C GLY A 96 14.09 1.75 -4.62
N HIS A 97 13.32 2.82 -4.52
CA HIS A 97 13.39 3.75 -3.38
C HIS A 97 12.62 3.28 -2.13
N GLY A 98 11.49 2.62 -2.30
CA GLY A 98 10.64 2.23 -1.17
C GLY A 98 11.26 1.14 -0.29
N PHE A 99 11.95 0.19 -0.88
CA PHE A 99 12.54 -0.94 -0.14
C PHE A 99 13.63 -0.51 0.85
N PRO A 100 14.69 0.24 0.46
CA PRO A 100 15.68 0.71 1.42
C PRO A 100 15.10 1.68 2.45
N THR A 101 14.08 2.48 2.08
CA THR A 101 13.36 3.32 3.04
C THR A 101 12.66 2.46 4.10
N ALA A 102 12.02 1.38 3.71
CA ALA A 102 11.40 0.43 4.64
C ALA A 102 12.42 -0.21 5.59
N ILE A 103 13.58 -0.61 5.07
CA ILE A 103 14.68 -1.16 5.89
C ILE A 103 15.14 -0.12 6.92
N GLY A 104 15.36 1.12 6.50
CA GLY A 104 15.76 2.21 7.39
C GLY A 104 14.73 2.48 8.48
N GLN A 105 13.44 2.50 8.14
CA GLN A 105 12.36 2.66 9.12
C GLN A 105 12.29 1.49 10.10
N ALA A 106 12.40 0.26 9.62
CA ALA A 106 12.40 -0.93 10.48
C ALA A 106 13.58 -0.92 11.45
N LEU A 107 14.78 -0.58 10.98
CA LEU A 107 15.97 -0.45 11.81
C LEU A 107 15.81 0.65 12.87
N ALA A 108 15.33 1.82 12.48
CA ALA A 108 15.10 2.94 13.40
C ALA A 108 14.12 2.56 14.50
N ARG A 109 13.01 1.90 14.17
CA ARG A 109 12.02 1.41 15.14
C ARG A 109 12.62 0.38 16.09
N LYS A 110 13.41 -0.56 15.58
CA LYS A 110 14.12 -1.54 16.40
C LYS A 110 15.08 -0.89 17.39
N LEU A 111 15.86 0.09 16.96
CA LEU A 111 16.78 0.83 17.83
C LEU A 111 16.07 1.64 18.90
N LYS A 112 14.92 2.23 18.56
CA LYS A 112 14.08 3.01 19.49
C LYS A 112 13.20 2.12 20.38
N LYS A 113 13.18 0.81 20.15
CA LYS A 113 12.30 -0.16 20.84
C LYS A 113 10.81 0.17 20.65
N GLU A 114 10.44 0.72 19.49
CA GLU A 114 9.05 0.94 19.12
C GLU A 114 8.39 -0.38 18.69
N PRO A 115 7.10 -0.60 19.03
CA PRO A 115 6.37 -1.80 18.63
C PRO A 115 6.02 -1.78 17.13
N GLY A 116 5.56 -2.93 16.62
CA GLY A 116 5.03 -3.10 15.28
C GLY A 116 6.07 -3.50 14.24
N THR A 117 5.56 -3.91 13.09
CA THR A 117 6.31 -4.41 11.94
C THR A 117 6.22 -3.42 10.78
N VAL A 118 7.27 -3.31 9.98
CA VAL A 118 7.25 -2.59 8.70
C VAL A 118 7.09 -3.60 7.58
N TYR A 119 5.94 -3.56 6.90
CA TYR A 119 5.67 -4.33 5.70
C TYR A 119 6.01 -3.50 4.47
N VAL A 120 6.60 -4.12 3.47
CA VAL A 120 6.89 -3.45 2.19
C VAL A 120 6.50 -4.35 1.03
N LEU A 121 5.78 -3.79 0.06
CA LEU A 121 5.48 -4.47 -1.19
C LEU A 121 6.34 -3.90 -2.31
N ILE A 122 7.15 -4.76 -2.91
CA ILE A 122 8.06 -4.43 -4.01
C ILE A 122 7.58 -5.06 -5.32
N GLY A 123 8.01 -4.49 -6.44
CA GLY A 123 7.88 -5.10 -7.75
C GLY A 123 9.09 -5.99 -8.05
N ASP A 124 8.91 -6.94 -8.97
CA ASP A 124 9.97 -7.84 -9.44
C ASP A 124 11.13 -7.07 -10.10
N GLY A 125 10.82 -6.01 -10.85
CA GLY A 125 11.83 -5.20 -11.53
C GLY A 125 12.77 -4.42 -10.59
N GLU A 126 12.29 -4.06 -9.40
CA GLU A 126 13.10 -3.35 -8.40
C GLU A 126 13.82 -4.29 -7.41
N ALA A 127 13.50 -5.56 -7.45
CA ALA A 127 14.09 -6.58 -6.56
C ALA A 127 15.45 -7.12 -7.04
N GLN A 128 16.00 -6.60 -8.13
CA GLN A 128 17.25 -7.02 -8.74
C GLN A 128 18.48 -6.33 -8.14
#